data_725e802f1f1ba3c8d629cbdd1e697655
#
_entry.id   725e802f1f1ba3c8d629cbdd1e697655
#
_cell.length_a   1.000
_cell.length_b   1.000
_cell.length_c   1.000
_cell.angle_alpha   90.00
_cell.angle_beta   90.00
_cell.angle_gamma   90.00
#
_symmetry.space_group_name_H-M   'P 1'
#
loop_
_entity.id
_entity.type
_entity.pdbx_description
1 polymer ?
#
loop_
_entity_poly.entity_id
_entity_poly.type
_entity_poly.pdbx_seq_one_letter_code
_entity_poly.pdbx_strand_id
1 'polypeptide(L)'
;MSFNIMHTPADLDAALDASQERPIVIFKHSATCPFSAMAQLEVANAKHDIDIYGIVLQYAGDLSKQIAERLDVEHASPQAIVVSRGKALGHYWRSQIKEQKLKEEVAANA
;
A
#
# COMPACT_ATOMS: atom_id res chain seq x y z
N MET A 1 8.74 10.39 -5.75
CA MET A 1 8.29 9.10 -5.16
C MET A 1 9.08 8.80 -3.90
N SER A 2 8.43 8.33 -2.87
CA SER A 2 9.11 7.77 -1.70
C SER A 2 8.62 6.35 -1.44
N PHE A 3 9.50 5.50 -0.95
CA PHE A 3 9.16 4.14 -0.53
C PHE A 3 9.56 3.99 0.93
N ASN A 4 8.56 3.85 1.80
CA ASN A 4 8.74 3.83 3.24
C ASN A 4 8.29 2.49 3.80
N ILE A 5 9.15 1.83 4.58
CA ILE A 5 8.79 0.58 5.23
C ILE A 5 8.21 0.89 6.61
N MET A 6 7.03 0.37 6.88
CA MET A 6 6.37 0.54 8.18
C MET A 6 6.69 -0.64 9.08
N HIS A 7 7.03 -0.35 10.33
CA HIS A 7 7.36 -1.37 11.34
C HIS A 7 6.42 -1.33 12.54
N THR A 8 5.85 -0.17 12.84
CA THR A 8 5.10 0.07 14.09
C THR A 8 3.74 0.70 13.80
N PRO A 9 2.80 0.63 14.76
CA PRO A 9 1.53 1.38 14.63
C PRO A 9 1.74 2.88 14.42
N ALA A 10 2.79 3.47 15.00
CA ALA A 10 3.10 4.89 14.79
C ALA A 10 3.45 5.17 13.32
N ASP A 11 4.11 4.23 12.64
CA ASP A 11 4.41 4.36 11.22
C ASP A 11 3.12 4.36 10.39
N LEU A 12 2.15 3.52 10.76
CA LEU A 12 0.85 3.52 10.10
C LEU A 12 0.10 4.84 10.33
N ASP A 13 0.14 5.36 11.55
CA ASP A 13 -0.46 6.66 11.84
C ASP A 13 0.15 7.76 10.96
N ALA A 14 1.48 7.75 10.79
CA ALA A 14 2.16 8.71 9.93
C ALA A 14 1.73 8.58 8.47
N ALA A 15 1.55 7.35 7.98
CA ALA A 15 1.07 7.11 6.62
C ALA A 15 -0.35 7.65 6.42
N LEU A 16 -1.24 7.40 7.38
CA LEU A 16 -2.61 7.89 7.30
C LEU A 16 -2.67 9.41 7.41
N ASP A 17 -1.79 10.04 8.20
CA ASP A 17 -1.67 11.49 8.25
C ASP A 17 -1.20 12.05 6.90
N ALA A 18 -0.23 11.41 6.26
CA ALA A 18 0.23 11.81 4.93
C ALA A 18 -0.90 11.73 3.89
N SER A 19 -1.82 10.77 4.04
CA SER A 19 -2.97 10.62 3.15
C SER A 19 -3.97 11.76 3.23
N GLN A 20 -3.92 12.59 4.28
CA GLN A 20 -4.77 13.77 4.40
C GLN A 20 -4.39 14.85 3.38
N GLU A 21 -3.13 14.90 2.97
CA GLU A 21 -2.65 15.91 2.03
C GLU A 21 -2.69 15.45 0.60
N ARG A 22 -2.42 14.17 0.35
CA ARG A 22 -2.47 13.57 -0.99
C ARG A 22 -2.64 12.06 -0.90
N PRO A 23 -3.22 11.42 -1.93
CA PRO A 23 -3.36 9.97 -1.94
C PRO A 23 -2.00 9.26 -1.85
N ILE A 24 -1.97 8.20 -1.08
CA ILE A 24 -0.80 7.33 -0.91
C ILE A 24 -1.19 5.89 -1.25
N VAL A 25 -0.20 5.01 -1.33
CA VAL A 25 -0.44 3.57 -1.50
C VAL A 25 0.17 2.83 -0.31
N ILE A 26 -0.63 1.97 0.32
CA ILE A 26 -0.14 1.00 1.29
C ILE A 26 0.06 -0.32 0.56
N PHE A 27 1.27 -0.86 0.63
CA PHE A 27 1.65 -2.08 -0.08
C PHE A 27 2.04 -3.18 0.92
N LYS A 28 1.26 -4.27 0.92
CA LYS A 28 1.52 -5.46 1.74
C LYS A 28 2.12 -6.56 0.88
N HIS A 29 3.26 -7.09 1.28
CA HIS A 29 3.87 -8.19 0.55
C HIS A 29 4.58 -9.19 1.46
N SER A 30 4.79 -10.40 0.93
CA SER A 30 5.52 -11.46 1.59
C SER A 30 6.88 -11.63 0.90
N ALA A 31 7.94 -11.78 1.68
CA ALA A 31 9.29 -11.97 1.16
C ALA A 31 9.48 -13.27 0.38
N THR A 32 8.60 -14.25 0.59
CA THR A 32 8.72 -15.59 -0.02
C THR A 32 7.70 -15.89 -1.11
N CYS A 33 6.77 -14.99 -1.38
CA CYS A 33 5.70 -15.22 -2.36
C CYS A 33 6.10 -14.71 -3.74
N PRO A 34 6.05 -15.54 -4.81
CA PRO A 34 6.37 -15.09 -6.16
C PRO A 34 5.46 -13.96 -6.66
N PHE A 35 4.17 -14.00 -6.29
CA PHE A 35 3.24 -12.92 -6.65
C PHE A 35 3.64 -11.60 -6.00
N SER A 36 4.19 -11.65 -4.79
CA SER A 36 4.70 -10.45 -4.11
C SER A 36 5.90 -9.87 -4.83
N ALA A 37 6.81 -10.70 -5.33
CA ALA A 37 7.97 -10.25 -6.08
C ALA A 37 7.54 -9.51 -7.37
N MET A 38 6.57 -10.05 -8.09
CA MET A 38 6.03 -9.42 -9.30
C MET A 38 5.34 -8.09 -8.98
N ALA A 39 4.53 -8.08 -7.92
CA ALA A 39 3.84 -6.88 -7.50
C ALA A 39 4.83 -5.80 -7.05
N GLN A 40 5.92 -6.18 -6.39
CA GLN A 40 6.95 -5.24 -5.97
C GLN A 40 7.61 -4.57 -7.18
N LEU A 41 7.84 -5.30 -8.27
CA LEU A 41 8.37 -4.71 -9.50
C LEU A 41 7.42 -3.65 -10.06
N GLU A 42 6.11 -3.89 -10.01
CA GLU A 42 5.11 -2.94 -10.49
C GLU A 42 5.07 -1.67 -9.61
N VAL A 43 5.23 -1.83 -8.30
CA VAL A 43 5.03 -0.74 -7.33
C VAL A 43 6.33 0.01 -7.06
N ALA A 44 7.41 -0.70 -6.76
CA ALA A 44 8.65 -0.11 -6.27
C ALA A 44 9.58 0.40 -7.38
N ASN A 45 9.57 -0.25 -8.54
CA ASN A 45 10.43 0.11 -9.67
C ASN A 45 9.72 0.94 -10.73
N ALA A 46 8.49 1.28 -10.49
CA ALA A 46 7.70 2.06 -11.44
C ALA A 46 8.15 3.53 -11.45
N LYS A 47 8.03 4.17 -12.60
CA LYS A 47 8.31 5.61 -12.75
C LYS A 47 7.04 6.39 -12.41
N HIS A 48 6.86 6.73 -11.13
CA HIS A 48 5.71 7.48 -10.67
C HIS A 48 6.08 8.37 -9.47
N ASP A 49 5.20 9.29 -9.13
CA ASP A 49 5.35 10.21 -8.00
C ASP A 49 4.50 9.81 -6.79
N ILE A 50 4.11 8.55 -6.71
CA ILE A 50 3.28 8.04 -5.63
C ILE A 50 4.15 7.71 -4.41
N ASP A 51 3.73 8.14 -3.23
CA ASP A 51 4.36 7.71 -1.99
C ASP A 51 3.83 6.34 -1.60
N ILE A 52 4.73 5.40 -1.40
CA ILE A 52 4.42 4.03 -1.04
C ILE A 52 4.80 3.78 0.41
N TYR A 53 3.89 3.20 1.17
CA TYR A 53 4.12 2.75 2.54
C TYR A 53 3.96 1.25 2.58
N GLY A 54 5.08 0.54 2.68
CA GLY A 54 5.11 -0.91 2.57
C GLY A 54 5.25 -1.63 3.89
N ILE A 55 4.71 -2.84 3.96
CA ILE A 55 5.01 -3.77 5.05
C ILE A 55 5.42 -5.12 4.48
N VAL A 56 6.32 -5.79 5.21
CA VAL A 56 6.71 -7.17 4.93
C VAL A 56 6.03 -8.04 5.97
N LEU A 57 5.14 -8.93 5.53
CA LEU A 57 4.26 -9.69 6.43
C LEU A 57 5.01 -10.53 7.45
N GLN A 58 6.19 -11.05 7.10
CA GLN A 58 7.00 -11.84 8.02
C GLN A 58 7.47 -11.05 9.24
N TYR A 59 7.52 -9.72 9.15
CA TYR A 59 8.03 -8.85 10.20
C TYR A 59 6.98 -7.95 10.83
N ALA A 60 5.79 -7.85 10.23
CA ALA A 60 4.77 -6.89 10.65
C ALA A 60 3.35 -7.46 10.54
N GLY A 61 3.14 -8.70 10.99
CA GLY A 61 1.83 -9.35 10.90
C GLY A 61 0.72 -8.64 11.66
N ASP A 62 1.02 -8.12 12.87
CA ASP A 62 0.04 -7.37 13.65
C ASP A 62 -0.34 -6.05 12.97
N LEU A 63 0.62 -5.41 12.33
CA LEU A 63 0.36 -4.17 11.59
C LEU A 63 -0.57 -4.44 10.41
N SER A 64 -0.43 -5.60 9.75
CA SER A 64 -1.32 -6.01 8.67
C SER A 64 -2.78 -6.09 9.14
N LYS A 65 -3.02 -6.63 10.34
CA LYS A 65 -4.36 -6.69 10.93
C LYS A 65 -4.91 -5.29 11.19
N GLN A 66 -4.10 -4.40 11.73
CA GLN A 66 -4.50 -3.01 11.99
C GLN A 66 -4.86 -2.28 10.70
N ILE A 67 -4.12 -2.50 9.64
CA ILE A 67 -4.42 -1.92 8.32
C ILE A 67 -5.81 -2.38 7.86
N ALA A 68 -6.09 -3.68 7.93
CA ALA A 68 -7.38 -4.23 7.53
C ALA A 68 -8.53 -3.63 8.34
N GLU A 69 -8.36 -3.51 9.64
CA GLU A 69 -9.38 -2.96 10.52
C GLU A 69 -9.60 -1.46 10.29
N ARG A 70 -8.52 -0.69 10.25
CA ARG A 70 -8.62 0.78 10.14
C ARG A 70 -9.12 1.24 8.79
N LEU A 71 -8.82 0.51 7.72
CA LEU A 71 -9.24 0.86 6.36
C LEU A 71 -10.48 0.11 5.91
N ASP A 72 -10.99 -0.83 6.72
CA ASP A 72 -12.12 -1.68 6.39
C ASP A 72 -11.90 -2.41 5.04
N VAL A 73 -10.72 -2.99 4.89
CA VAL A 73 -10.32 -3.74 3.70
C VAL A 73 -9.87 -5.13 4.13
N GLU A 74 -10.50 -6.16 3.59
CA GLU A 74 -10.12 -7.54 3.88
C GLU A 74 -8.65 -7.79 3.53
N HIS A 75 -7.94 -8.46 4.44
CA HIS A 75 -6.54 -8.76 4.24
C HIS A 75 -6.33 -9.67 3.03
N ALA A 76 -5.36 -9.32 2.20
CA ALA A 76 -4.85 -10.14 1.11
C ALA A 76 -3.35 -9.88 0.97
N SER A 77 -2.62 -10.74 0.27
CA SER A 77 -1.19 -10.57 0.05
C SER A 77 -0.78 -11.24 -1.28
N PRO A 78 -0.05 -10.53 -2.14
CA PRO A 78 0.28 -9.12 -2.08
C PRO A 78 -0.96 -8.24 -2.28
N GLN A 79 -0.98 -7.09 -1.63
CA GLN A 79 -2.11 -6.18 -1.74
C GLN A 79 -1.61 -4.74 -1.78
N ALA A 80 -2.17 -3.95 -2.70
CA ALA A 80 -1.95 -2.51 -2.77
C ALA A 80 -3.27 -1.80 -2.50
N ILE A 81 -3.25 -0.86 -1.57
CA ILE A 81 -4.44 -0.10 -1.16
C ILE A 81 -4.16 1.38 -1.41
N VAL A 82 -4.98 2.00 -2.24
CA VAL A 82 -4.92 3.45 -2.44
C VAL A 82 -5.70 4.11 -1.32
N VAL A 83 -5.04 5.01 -0.58
CA VAL A 83 -5.62 5.66 0.61
C VAL A 83 -5.63 7.16 0.42
N SER A 84 -6.74 7.79 0.69
CA SER A 84 -6.89 9.24 0.69
C SER A 84 -7.74 9.66 1.89
N ARG A 85 -7.26 10.67 2.61
CA ARG A 85 -7.96 11.20 3.78
C ARG A 85 -8.33 10.12 4.80
N GLY A 86 -7.40 9.19 5.01
CA GLY A 86 -7.56 8.10 5.97
C GLY A 86 -8.49 6.99 5.55
N LYS A 87 -8.96 6.98 4.29
CA LYS A 87 -9.91 5.98 3.79
C LYS A 87 -9.36 5.26 2.57
N ALA A 88 -9.65 3.96 2.47
CA ALA A 88 -9.32 3.19 1.28
C ALA A 88 -10.26 3.58 0.14
N LEU A 89 -9.68 3.94 -1.00
CA LEU A 89 -10.41 4.26 -2.22
C LEU A 89 -10.53 3.04 -3.13
N GLY A 90 -9.50 2.21 -3.15
CA GLY A 90 -9.48 1.01 -3.95
C GLY A 90 -8.41 0.08 -3.43
N HIS A 91 -8.55 -1.20 -3.69
CA HIS A 91 -7.56 -2.19 -3.32
C HIS A 91 -7.39 -3.20 -4.45
N TYR A 92 -6.16 -3.66 -4.61
CA TYR A 92 -5.76 -4.54 -5.70
C TYR A 92 -4.99 -5.71 -5.14
N TRP A 93 -5.22 -6.89 -5.66
CA TRP A 93 -4.65 -8.14 -5.17
C TRP A 93 -3.93 -8.89 -6.29
N ARG A 94 -2.72 -9.38 -5.99
CA ARG A 94 -1.90 -10.19 -6.91
C ARG A 94 -1.73 -9.50 -8.29
N SER A 95 -2.17 -10.13 -9.36
CA SER A 95 -2.01 -9.63 -10.73
C SER A 95 -2.84 -8.38 -11.03
N GLN A 96 -3.75 -7.99 -10.16
CA GLN A 96 -4.47 -6.72 -10.26
C GLN A 96 -3.56 -5.53 -9.94
N ILE A 97 -2.45 -5.75 -9.24
CA ILE A 97 -1.52 -4.69 -8.86
C ILE A 97 -0.73 -4.27 -10.08
N LYS A 98 -1.10 -3.13 -10.68
CA LYS A 98 -0.50 -2.56 -11.86
C LYS A 98 -0.21 -1.08 -11.63
N GLU A 99 0.99 -0.65 -12.05
CA GLU A 99 1.38 0.75 -11.94
C GLU A 99 0.33 1.69 -12.53
N GLN A 100 -0.17 1.35 -13.71
CA GLN A 100 -1.13 2.20 -14.41
C GLN A 100 -2.40 2.43 -13.60
N LYS A 101 -2.93 1.36 -13.00
CA LYS A 101 -4.14 1.46 -12.17
C LYS A 101 -3.91 2.31 -10.92
N LEU A 102 -2.78 2.16 -10.28
CA LEU A 102 -2.43 2.95 -9.10
C LEU A 102 -2.30 4.42 -9.46
N LYS A 103 -1.64 4.73 -10.58
CA LYS A 103 -1.50 6.11 -11.08
C LYS A 103 -2.85 6.75 -11.39
N GLU A 104 -3.74 6.03 -12.05
CA GLU A 104 -5.08 6.53 -12.39
C GLU A 104 -5.89 6.84 -11.13
N GLU A 105 -5.88 5.93 -10.15
CA GLU A 105 -6.62 6.10 -8.90
C GLU A 105 -6.08 7.28 -8.09
N VAL A 106 -4.76 7.40 -7.98
CA VAL A 106 -4.12 8.52 -7.28
C VAL A 106 -4.44 9.84 -7.97
N ALA A 107 -4.33 9.88 -9.29
CA ALA A 107 -4.60 11.11 -10.06
C ALA A 107 -6.06 11.55 -9.95
N ALA A 108 -7.00 10.61 -9.93
CA ALA A 108 -8.42 10.90 -9.83
C ALA A 108 -8.81 11.51 -8.47
N ASN A 109 -7.99 11.34 -7.44
CA ASN A 109 -8.27 11.77 -6.07
C ASN A 109 -7.25 12.76 -5.50
N ALA A 110 -6.37 13.24 -6.35
CA ALA A 110 -5.36 14.22 -5.96
C ALA A 110 -5.97 15.60 -5.65
#